data_2f66946ac54710705ed0f764788a8783
#
_entry.id   2f66946ac54710705ed0f764788a8783
#
_cell.length_a   1.000
_cell.length_b   1.000
_cell.length_c   1.000
_cell.angle_alpha   90.00
_cell.angle_beta   90.00
_cell.angle_gamma   90.00
#
_symmetry.space_group_name_H-M   'P 1'
#
loop_
_entity.id
_entity.type
_entity.pdbx_description
1 polymer ?
#
loop_
_entity_poly.entity_id
_entity_poly.type
_entity_poly.pdbx_seq_one_letter_code
_entity_poly.pdbx_strand_id
1 'polypeptide(L)'
;MDLLAHLEAYVATVDEANFSRAADRLGIAQPLLSRRIKTLETHFGGLLFDRSRRQVATTELGMLLLPYARDVLDRAQRLDQAARSPQRSLVRAVGVPVDCAPARLARVIRAGTEHGTTLGVRDLPPAERDARLADGTLAYAVLRVPPEGAAHWVPLGVATAPPRDAHRPADARQGRPVHLEDLRPRRVAATGARPAPLPILTLAEDDVPYARDRLARAAARCGLPERSVRPAEPAATALAETLAGRAVLLCGESFARRHGADWAPLADASLHRGYDVRASPRQRSGDVPQWLATVLMAAAGAVARADRLPEPVNTSIRLAAQG
;
A
#
# COMPACT_ATOMS: atom_id res chain seq x y z
N MET A 1 -18.77 -23.43 -26.36
CA MET A 1 -17.35 -23.02 -26.20
C MET A 1 -17.00 -23.07 -24.73
N ASP A 2 -15.92 -23.75 -24.36
CA ASP A 2 -15.37 -23.68 -23.00
C ASP A 2 -14.57 -22.37 -22.88
N LEU A 3 -15.20 -21.31 -22.38
CA LEU A 3 -14.61 -19.98 -22.33
C LEU A 3 -13.34 -19.96 -21.48
N LEU A 4 -13.29 -20.69 -20.36
CA LEU A 4 -12.12 -20.68 -19.48
C LEU A 4 -10.91 -21.29 -20.18
N ALA A 5 -11.04 -22.47 -20.78
CA ALA A 5 -9.96 -23.10 -21.52
C ALA A 5 -9.46 -22.26 -22.71
N HIS A 6 -10.33 -21.44 -23.31
CA HIS A 6 -9.94 -20.52 -24.39
C HIS A 6 -9.21 -19.29 -23.85
N LEU A 7 -9.65 -18.75 -22.72
CA LEU A 7 -8.96 -17.63 -22.03
C LEU A 7 -7.59 -18.06 -21.50
N GLU A 8 -7.45 -19.29 -20.97
CA GLU A 8 -6.16 -19.85 -20.58
C GLU A 8 -5.18 -19.92 -21.77
N ALA A 9 -5.67 -20.42 -22.92
CA ALA A 9 -4.87 -20.46 -24.14
C ALA A 9 -4.41 -19.05 -24.57
N TYR A 10 -5.29 -18.06 -24.46
CA TYR A 10 -5.00 -16.68 -24.80
C TYR A 10 -3.94 -16.07 -23.85
N VAL A 11 -4.16 -16.14 -22.55
CA VAL A 11 -3.23 -15.59 -21.55
C VAL A 11 -1.86 -16.27 -21.65
N ALA A 12 -1.82 -17.61 -21.77
CA ALA A 12 -0.56 -18.33 -21.94
C ALA A 12 0.19 -17.91 -23.22
N THR A 13 -0.53 -17.64 -24.32
CA THR A 13 0.08 -17.19 -25.58
C THR A 13 0.66 -15.78 -25.46
N VAL A 14 0.02 -14.88 -24.70
CA VAL A 14 0.55 -13.53 -24.40
C VAL A 14 1.81 -13.63 -23.56
N ASP A 15 1.77 -14.42 -22.47
CA ASP A 15 2.89 -14.57 -21.53
C ASP A 15 4.14 -15.16 -22.21
N GLU A 16 3.94 -16.16 -23.07
CA GLU A 16 5.04 -16.85 -23.76
C GLU A 16 5.48 -16.15 -25.05
N ALA A 17 4.68 -15.25 -25.61
CA ALA A 17 4.87 -14.65 -26.94
C ALA A 17 5.19 -15.68 -28.04
N ASN A 18 4.74 -16.93 -27.85
CA ASN A 18 5.03 -18.06 -28.72
C ASN A 18 3.97 -19.16 -28.57
N PHE A 19 3.34 -19.57 -29.69
CA PHE A 19 2.27 -20.58 -29.67
C PHE A 19 2.74 -21.96 -29.22
N SER A 20 3.96 -22.40 -29.64
CA SER A 20 4.46 -23.69 -29.23
C SER A 20 4.78 -23.77 -27.76
N ARG A 21 5.47 -22.76 -27.21
CA ARG A 21 5.75 -22.68 -25.77
C ARG A 21 4.49 -22.57 -24.93
N ALA A 22 3.50 -21.80 -25.38
CA ALA A 22 2.21 -21.70 -24.71
C ALA A 22 1.46 -23.05 -24.69
N ALA A 23 1.52 -23.80 -25.80
CA ALA A 23 0.94 -25.14 -25.89
C ALA A 23 1.64 -26.13 -24.94
N ASP A 24 2.99 -26.12 -24.93
CA ASP A 24 3.80 -26.92 -24.00
C ASP A 24 3.49 -26.61 -22.53
N ARG A 25 3.39 -25.31 -22.19
CA ARG A 25 3.01 -24.85 -20.82
C ARG A 25 1.65 -25.37 -20.39
N LEU A 26 0.69 -25.44 -21.30
CA LEU A 26 -0.67 -25.92 -21.03
C LEU A 26 -0.82 -27.45 -21.19
N GLY A 27 0.22 -28.14 -21.61
CA GLY A 27 0.18 -29.58 -21.84
C GLY A 27 -0.76 -30.02 -22.97
N ILE A 28 -0.95 -29.17 -24.00
CA ILE A 28 -1.83 -29.43 -25.14
C ILE A 28 -1.07 -29.36 -26.49
N ALA A 29 -1.63 -29.99 -27.50
CA ALA A 29 -1.07 -29.87 -28.84
C ALA A 29 -1.23 -28.47 -29.41
N GLN A 30 -0.21 -27.93 -30.07
CA GLN A 30 -0.20 -26.60 -30.67
C GLN A 30 -1.38 -26.34 -31.66
N PRO A 31 -1.84 -27.32 -32.48
CA PRO A 31 -3.04 -27.12 -33.28
C PRO A 31 -4.31 -26.89 -32.47
N LEU A 32 -4.42 -27.50 -31.28
CA LEU A 32 -5.55 -27.28 -30.36
C LEU A 32 -5.49 -25.86 -29.76
N LEU A 33 -4.31 -25.40 -29.34
CA LEU A 33 -4.12 -24.03 -28.87
C LEU A 33 -4.55 -23.02 -29.93
N SER A 34 -4.07 -23.19 -31.16
CA SER A 34 -4.40 -22.32 -32.32
C SER A 34 -5.91 -22.28 -32.59
N ARG A 35 -6.57 -23.45 -32.48
CA ARG A 35 -8.04 -23.55 -32.64
C ARG A 35 -8.77 -22.77 -31.51
N ARG A 36 -8.31 -22.90 -30.25
CA ARG A 36 -8.89 -22.17 -29.11
C ARG A 36 -8.77 -20.67 -29.32
N ILE A 37 -7.60 -20.17 -29.71
CA ILE A 37 -7.38 -18.76 -30.02
C ILE A 37 -8.32 -18.29 -31.14
N LYS A 38 -8.37 -19.03 -32.27
CA LYS A 38 -9.25 -18.66 -33.39
C LYS A 38 -10.74 -18.59 -32.99
N THR A 39 -11.18 -19.54 -32.16
CA THR A 39 -12.55 -19.54 -31.63
C THR A 39 -12.82 -18.31 -30.75
N LEU A 40 -11.85 -17.92 -29.94
CA LEU A 40 -11.95 -16.73 -29.07
C LEU A 40 -11.93 -15.44 -29.92
N GLU A 41 -11.10 -15.35 -30.94
CA GLU A 41 -11.07 -14.25 -31.91
C GLU A 41 -12.41 -14.09 -32.63
N THR A 42 -13.02 -15.20 -33.04
CA THR A 42 -14.37 -15.21 -33.63
C THR A 42 -15.42 -14.73 -32.62
N HIS A 43 -15.32 -15.15 -31.38
CA HIS A 43 -16.27 -14.77 -30.31
C HIS A 43 -16.21 -13.27 -29.98
N PHE A 44 -15.04 -12.69 -29.96
CA PHE A 44 -14.84 -11.26 -29.68
C PHE A 44 -14.90 -10.37 -30.93
N GLY A 45 -15.00 -10.95 -32.12
CA GLY A 45 -15.14 -10.23 -33.37
C GLY A 45 -13.87 -9.54 -33.87
N GLY A 46 -12.69 -9.97 -33.40
CA GLY A 46 -11.42 -9.39 -33.82
C GLY A 46 -10.20 -10.27 -33.49
N LEU A 47 -9.09 -9.98 -34.16
CA LEU A 47 -7.85 -10.70 -33.92
C LEU A 47 -7.20 -10.27 -32.59
N LEU A 48 -6.78 -11.26 -31.79
CA LEU A 48 -6.04 -11.03 -30.53
C LEU A 48 -4.53 -11.04 -30.76
N PHE A 49 -4.08 -11.66 -31.84
CA PHE A 49 -2.66 -11.75 -32.20
C PHE A 49 -2.41 -11.40 -33.67
N ASP A 50 -1.37 -10.62 -33.90
CA ASP A 50 -0.81 -10.39 -35.21
C ASP A 50 0.17 -11.52 -35.57
N ARG A 51 -0.17 -12.27 -36.60
CA ARG A 51 0.63 -13.43 -37.11
C ARG A 51 1.48 -13.06 -38.31
N SER A 52 1.41 -11.82 -38.77
CA SER A 52 2.16 -11.37 -39.96
C SER A 52 3.66 -11.21 -39.69
N ARG A 53 4.05 -11.13 -38.40
CA ARG A 53 5.42 -10.93 -37.97
C ARG A 53 6.09 -12.23 -37.57
N ARG A 54 7.43 -12.25 -37.61
CA ARG A 54 8.25 -13.39 -37.22
C ARG A 54 8.08 -13.81 -35.75
N GLN A 55 7.61 -12.88 -34.91
CA GLN A 55 7.22 -13.11 -33.52
C GLN A 55 5.74 -12.77 -33.34
N VAL A 56 5.05 -13.54 -32.51
CA VAL A 56 3.65 -13.34 -32.16
C VAL A 56 3.52 -12.04 -31.37
N ALA A 57 2.86 -11.06 -31.95
CA ALA A 57 2.55 -9.78 -31.27
C ALA A 57 1.08 -9.74 -30.87
N THR A 58 0.79 -9.24 -29.69
CA THR A 58 -0.60 -9.01 -29.23
C THR A 58 -1.15 -7.76 -29.90
N THR A 59 -2.37 -7.82 -30.43
CA THR A 59 -3.06 -6.67 -31.05
C THR A 59 -3.56 -5.69 -29.98
N GLU A 60 -4.04 -4.50 -30.40
CA GLU A 60 -4.68 -3.54 -29.46
C GLU A 60 -5.88 -4.17 -28.76
N LEU A 61 -6.73 -4.91 -29.49
CA LEU A 61 -7.85 -5.65 -28.90
C LEU A 61 -7.35 -6.69 -27.88
N GLY A 62 -6.29 -7.43 -28.20
CA GLY A 62 -5.66 -8.36 -27.30
C GLY A 62 -5.15 -7.67 -26.03
N MET A 63 -4.46 -6.55 -26.16
CA MET A 63 -3.98 -5.78 -24.99
C MET A 63 -5.14 -5.27 -24.13
N LEU A 64 -6.21 -4.80 -24.74
CA LEU A 64 -7.41 -4.31 -24.04
C LEU A 64 -8.10 -5.42 -23.23
N LEU A 65 -8.23 -6.64 -23.82
CA LEU A 65 -8.96 -7.74 -23.19
C LEU A 65 -8.15 -8.53 -22.16
N LEU A 66 -6.82 -8.41 -22.19
CA LEU A 66 -5.91 -9.18 -21.32
C LEU A 66 -6.22 -9.04 -19.82
N PRO A 67 -6.39 -7.85 -19.25
CA PRO A 67 -6.71 -7.70 -17.83
C PRO A 67 -8.04 -8.36 -17.44
N TYR A 68 -9.04 -8.28 -18.30
CA TYR A 68 -10.34 -8.93 -18.08
C TYR A 68 -10.24 -10.46 -18.14
N ALA A 69 -9.46 -10.98 -19.09
CA ALA A 69 -9.22 -12.42 -19.22
C ALA A 69 -8.54 -12.98 -17.96
N ARG A 70 -7.53 -12.30 -17.46
CA ARG A 70 -6.85 -12.66 -16.20
C ARG A 70 -7.79 -12.63 -15.00
N ASP A 71 -8.62 -11.58 -14.88
CA ASP A 71 -9.58 -11.47 -13.77
C ASP A 71 -10.63 -12.61 -13.79
N VAL A 72 -11.14 -12.99 -14.97
CA VAL A 72 -12.06 -14.12 -15.09
C VAL A 72 -11.41 -15.44 -14.68
N LEU A 73 -10.19 -15.70 -15.13
CA LEU A 73 -9.44 -16.92 -14.77
C LEU A 73 -9.15 -16.97 -13.27
N ASP A 74 -8.72 -15.88 -12.69
CA ASP A 74 -8.49 -15.74 -11.26
C ASP A 74 -9.76 -16.01 -10.43
N ARG A 75 -10.92 -15.51 -10.90
CA ARG A 75 -12.21 -15.76 -10.23
C ARG A 75 -12.65 -17.21 -10.34
N ALA A 76 -12.47 -17.83 -11.50
CA ALA A 76 -12.76 -19.24 -11.70
C ALA A 76 -11.89 -20.12 -10.79
N GLN A 77 -10.59 -19.85 -10.73
CA GLN A 77 -9.68 -20.59 -9.86
C GLN A 77 -10.04 -20.43 -8.38
N ARG A 78 -10.45 -19.23 -7.95
CA ARG A 78 -10.94 -19.00 -6.58
C ARG A 78 -12.23 -19.76 -6.27
N LEU A 79 -13.14 -19.86 -7.23
CA LEU A 79 -14.35 -20.66 -7.10
C LEU A 79 -14.02 -22.14 -6.86
N ASP A 80 -13.13 -22.70 -7.68
CA ASP A 80 -12.67 -24.08 -7.54
C ASP A 80 -11.97 -24.32 -6.19
N GLN A 81 -11.14 -23.39 -5.75
CA GLN A 81 -10.48 -23.48 -4.44
C GLN A 81 -11.49 -23.42 -3.30
N ALA A 82 -12.50 -22.56 -3.38
CA ALA A 82 -13.57 -22.48 -2.39
C ALA A 82 -14.41 -23.78 -2.34
N ALA A 83 -14.71 -24.38 -3.49
CA ALA A 83 -15.44 -25.63 -3.59
C ALA A 83 -14.65 -26.82 -3.01
N ARG A 84 -13.34 -26.87 -3.21
CA ARG A 84 -12.45 -27.96 -2.76
C ARG A 84 -12.05 -27.87 -1.29
N SER A 85 -12.28 -26.74 -0.63
CA SER A 85 -11.86 -26.52 0.75
C SER A 85 -12.97 -25.86 1.57
N PRO A 86 -14.03 -26.59 1.92
CA PRO A 86 -15.14 -26.06 2.71
C PRO A 86 -14.67 -25.48 4.06
N GLN A 87 -13.57 -25.98 4.63
CA GLN A 87 -12.96 -25.43 5.86
C GLN A 87 -12.25 -24.10 5.64
N ARG A 88 -11.74 -23.79 4.43
CA ARG A 88 -11.21 -22.46 4.10
C ARG A 88 -12.30 -21.41 3.91
N SER A 89 -13.53 -21.83 3.64
CA SER A 89 -14.72 -20.96 3.61
C SER A 89 -15.02 -20.34 4.99
N LEU A 90 -14.47 -20.90 6.07
CA LEU A 90 -14.61 -20.40 7.44
C LEU A 90 -13.54 -19.33 7.77
N VAL A 91 -12.46 -19.23 6.99
CA VAL A 91 -11.41 -18.24 7.22
C VAL A 91 -11.81 -16.91 6.59
N ARG A 92 -12.07 -15.91 7.41
CA ARG A 92 -12.34 -14.56 6.95
C ARG A 92 -11.03 -13.83 6.69
N ALA A 93 -10.73 -13.55 5.43
CA ALA A 93 -9.53 -12.81 5.06
C ALA A 93 -9.64 -11.33 5.43
N VAL A 94 -8.59 -10.80 6.06
CA VAL A 94 -8.53 -9.40 6.53
C VAL A 94 -7.30 -8.72 5.93
N GLY A 95 -7.52 -7.62 5.22
CA GLY A 95 -6.44 -6.80 4.64
C GLY A 95 -5.91 -5.76 5.63
N VAL A 96 -4.60 -5.73 5.83
CA VAL A 96 -3.91 -4.81 6.75
C VAL A 96 -2.75 -4.09 6.05
N PRO A 97 -2.28 -2.95 6.59
CA PRO A 97 -1.07 -2.28 6.11
C PRO A 97 0.17 -3.18 6.12
N VAL A 98 1.03 -3.03 5.11
CA VAL A 98 2.27 -3.83 4.94
C VAL A 98 3.32 -3.55 6.02
N ASP A 99 3.22 -2.44 6.73
CA ASP A 99 4.15 -2.02 7.79
C ASP A 99 3.69 -2.41 9.22
N CYS A 100 2.61 -3.19 9.33
CA CYS A 100 2.16 -3.72 10.61
C CYS A 100 3.21 -4.62 11.27
N ALA A 101 3.30 -4.56 12.61
CA ALA A 101 4.19 -5.42 13.35
C ALA A 101 3.63 -6.85 13.44
N PRO A 102 4.44 -7.91 13.18
CA PRO A 102 3.98 -9.31 13.27
C PRO A 102 3.33 -9.65 14.62
N ALA A 103 3.87 -9.14 15.72
CA ALA A 103 3.30 -9.34 17.06
C ALA A 103 1.89 -8.73 17.22
N ARG A 104 1.59 -7.64 16.50
CA ARG A 104 0.26 -7.03 16.47
C ARG A 104 -0.70 -7.84 15.61
N LEU A 105 -0.23 -8.37 14.48
CA LEU A 105 -1.01 -9.26 13.63
C LEU A 105 -1.36 -10.56 14.33
N ALA A 106 -0.44 -11.13 15.12
CA ALA A 106 -0.73 -12.30 15.96
C ALA A 106 -1.87 -12.04 16.97
N ARG A 107 -2.00 -10.82 17.50
CA ARG A 107 -3.14 -10.45 18.36
C ARG A 107 -4.46 -10.42 17.60
N VAL A 108 -4.46 -9.93 16.35
CA VAL A 108 -5.65 -9.94 15.49
C VAL A 108 -6.14 -11.38 15.27
N ILE A 109 -5.22 -12.30 14.93
CA ILE A 109 -5.55 -13.70 14.69
C ILE A 109 -6.13 -14.34 15.97
N ARG A 110 -5.51 -14.09 17.10
CA ARG A 110 -5.95 -14.62 18.40
C ARG A 110 -7.32 -14.10 18.80
N ALA A 111 -7.55 -12.79 18.69
CA ALA A 111 -8.85 -12.18 18.94
C ALA A 111 -9.94 -12.78 18.04
N GLY A 112 -9.62 -13.11 16.78
CA GLY A 112 -10.53 -13.85 15.91
C GLY A 112 -10.97 -15.17 16.54
N THR A 113 -10.02 -15.97 17.01
CA THR A 113 -10.29 -17.27 17.66
C THR A 113 -11.15 -17.09 18.92
N GLU A 114 -10.85 -16.11 19.76
CA GLU A 114 -11.60 -15.79 20.98
C GLU A 114 -13.07 -15.42 20.68
N HIS A 115 -13.32 -14.85 19.51
CA HIS A 115 -14.67 -14.52 19.05
C HIS A 115 -15.27 -15.55 18.07
N GLY A 116 -14.77 -16.78 18.08
CA GLY A 116 -15.28 -17.89 17.27
C GLY A 116 -15.13 -17.70 15.76
N THR A 117 -14.18 -16.85 15.32
CA THR A 117 -13.94 -16.56 13.91
C THR A 117 -12.48 -16.82 13.55
N THR A 118 -12.24 -17.64 12.54
CA THR A 118 -10.89 -17.82 12.02
C THR A 118 -10.54 -16.67 11.08
N LEU A 119 -9.53 -15.87 11.43
CA LEU A 119 -9.06 -14.75 10.63
C LEU A 119 -7.79 -15.14 9.86
N GLY A 120 -7.76 -14.87 8.55
CA GLY A 120 -6.57 -14.94 7.70
C GLY A 120 -6.07 -13.52 7.38
N VAL A 121 -5.01 -13.09 8.04
CA VAL A 121 -4.45 -11.75 7.84
C VAL A 121 -3.58 -11.71 6.58
N ARG A 122 -3.74 -10.64 5.78
CA ARG A 122 -2.97 -10.37 4.57
C ARG A 122 -2.46 -8.93 4.61
N ASP A 123 -1.15 -8.77 4.56
CA ASP A 123 -0.47 -7.50 4.40
C ASP A 123 -0.44 -7.12 2.92
N LEU A 124 -1.08 -6.03 2.57
CA LEU A 124 -1.31 -5.61 1.20
C LEU A 124 -1.15 -4.08 1.06
N PRO A 125 -0.66 -3.61 -0.10
CA PRO A 125 -0.68 -2.18 -0.42
C PRO A 125 -2.12 -1.62 -0.44
N PRO A 126 -2.31 -0.28 -0.25
CA PRO A 126 -3.63 0.33 -0.17
C PRO A 126 -4.54 0.00 -1.35
N ALA A 127 -4.07 0.19 -2.58
CA ALA A 127 -4.87 -0.05 -3.79
C ALA A 127 -5.32 -1.51 -3.92
N GLU A 128 -4.47 -2.46 -3.50
CA GLU A 128 -4.80 -3.88 -3.54
C GLU A 128 -5.81 -4.26 -2.44
N ARG A 129 -5.73 -3.61 -1.25
CA ARG A 129 -6.74 -3.79 -0.20
C ARG A 129 -8.11 -3.30 -0.65
N ASP A 130 -8.18 -2.12 -1.29
CA ASP A 130 -9.41 -1.57 -1.85
C ASP A 130 -10.03 -2.50 -2.89
N ALA A 131 -9.23 -2.95 -3.87
CA ALA A 131 -9.68 -3.83 -4.94
C ALA A 131 -10.20 -5.18 -4.39
N ARG A 132 -9.43 -5.80 -3.48
CA ARG A 132 -9.79 -7.10 -2.89
C ARG A 132 -10.94 -7.04 -1.89
N LEU A 133 -11.18 -5.89 -1.27
CA LEU A 133 -12.38 -5.67 -0.47
C LEU A 133 -13.62 -5.55 -1.36
N ALA A 134 -13.52 -4.79 -2.45
CA ALA A 134 -14.60 -4.59 -3.40
C ALA A 134 -15.01 -5.89 -4.10
N ASP A 135 -14.04 -6.74 -4.47
CA ASP A 135 -14.31 -8.03 -5.13
C ASP A 135 -14.72 -9.14 -4.15
N GLY A 136 -14.69 -8.88 -2.84
CA GLY A 136 -15.08 -9.83 -1.80
C GLY A 136 -14.03 -10.87 -1.45
N THR A 137 -12.80 -10.76 -1.97
CA THR A 137 -11.67 -11.62 -1.61
C THR A 137 -11.22 -11.36 -0.17
N LEU A 138 -11.33 -10.11 0.29
CA LEU A 138 -11.21 -9.75 1.69
C LEU A 138 -12.61 -9.61 2.29
N ALA A 139 -12.78 -10.13 3.50
CA ALA A 139 -13.98 -9.94 4.29
C ALA A 139 -14.00 -8.55 4.95
N TYR A 140 -12.84 -8.12 5.41
CA TYR A 140 -12.61 -6.83 6.04
C TYR A 140 -11.28 -6.25 5.58
N ALA A 141 -11.14 -4.94 5.60
CA ALA A 141 -9.87 -4.29 5.34
C ALA A 141 -9.70 -2.98 6.12
N VAL A 142 -8.44 -2.70 6.47
CA VAL A 142 -8.01 -1.40 6.97
C VAL A 142 -7.72 -0.53 5.76
N LEU A 143 -8.55 0.45 5.49
CA LEU A 143 -8.45 1.32 4.31
C LEU A 143 -7.82 2.66 4.64
N ARG A 144 -7.07 3.19 3.69
CA ARG A 144 -6.52 4.55 3.77
C ARG A 144 -7.61 5.57 3.44
N VAL A 145 -7.79 6.52 4.32
CA VAL A 145 -8.72 7.65 4.12
C VAL A 145 -8.03 8.97 4.44
N PRO A 146 -8.52 10.11 3.91
CA PRO A 146 -7.98 11.41 4.29
C PRO A 146 -8.07 11.62 5.81
N PRO A 147 -7.02 12.15 6.46
CA PRO A 147 -6.96 12.24 7.92
C PRO A 147 -8.05 13.14 8.53
N GLU A 148 -8.62 14.09 7.77
CA GLU A 148 -9.69 14.96 8.24
C GLU A 148 -10.99 14.21 8.50
N GLY A 149 -11.29 13.20 7.69
CA GLY A 149 -12.50 12.37 7.80
C GLY A 149 -12.28 11.07 8.58
N ALA A 150 -11.05 10.80 9.02
CA ALA A 150 -10.71 9.57 9.72
C ALA A 150 -11.11 9.60 11.19
N ALA A 151 -11.73 8.51 11.68
CA ALA A 151 -11.93 8.29 13.10
C ALA A 151 -10.61 7.90 13.80
N HIS A 152 -9.69 7.29 13.06
CA HIS A 152 -8.40 6.82 13.56
C HIS A 152 -7.27 7.31 12.64
N TRP A 153 -6.14 7.62 13.22
CA TRP A 153 -4.99 8.10 12.50
C TRP A 153 -3.67 7.57 13.06
N VAL A 154 -2.66 7.50 12.20
CA VAL A 154 -1.28 7.15 12.58
C VAL A 154 -0.42 8.38 12.36
N PRO A 155 0.27 8.88 13.40
CA PRO A 155 1.25 9.94 13.23
C PRO A 155 2.32 9.52 12.23
N LEU A 156 2.49 10.31 11.19
CA LEU A 156 3.62 10.19 10.29
C LEU A 156 4.79 11.00 10.86
N GLY A 157 5.98 10.46 10.78
CA GLY A 157 7.20 11.14 11.22
C GLY A 157 8.37 10.83 10.31
N VAL A 158 9.49 11.47 10.63
CA VAL A 158 10.75 11.35 9.91
C VAL A 158 11.64 10.36 10.64
N ALA A 159 11.93 9.24 9.98
CA ALA A 159 12.93 8.29 10.43
C ALA A 159 14.31 8.64 9.85
N THR A 160 15.34 8.54 10.65
CA THR A 160 16.72 8.85 10.31
C THR A 160 17.67 7.77 10.85
N ALA A 161 18.92 7.76 10.37
CA ALA A 161 19.95 6.95 10.97
C ALA A 161 20.16 7.33 12.44
N PRO A 162 20.37 6.36 13.34
CA PRO A 162 20.74 6.65 14.71
C PRO A 162 22.11 7.38 14.74
N PRO A 163 22.34 8.29 15.71
CA PRO A 163 23.60 8.98 15.85
C PRO A 163 24.73 7.96 16.06
N ARG A 164 25.86 8.18 15.39
CA ARG A 164 27.04 7.29 15.50
C ARG A 164 27.72 7.36 16.88
N ASP A 165 27.52 8.45 17.59
CA ASP A 165 28.10 8.66 18.92
C ASP A 165 27.11 8.22 20.01
N ALA A 166 27.40 7.09 20.63
CA ALA A 166 26.60 6.52 21.73
C ALA A 166 26.55 7.41 23.01
N HIS A 167 27.28 8.53 23.03
CA HIS A 167 27.36 9.44 24.19
C HIS A 167 26.38 10.63 24.14
N ARG A 168 25.64 10.77 23.04
CA ARG A 168 24.62 11.82 22.98
C ARG A 168 23.29 11.25 23.49
N PRO A 169 22.74 11.77 24.59
CA PRO A 169 21.48 11.25 25.11
C PRO A 169 20.42 11.30 24.01
N ALA A 170 19.83 10.14 23.73
CA ALA A 170 18.73 9.96 22.76
C ALA A 170 17.53 10.89 23.04
N ASP A 171 17.45 11.39 24.27
CA ASP A 171 16.34 12.22 24.77
C ASP A 171 16.30 13.65 24.22
N ALA A 172 17.38 14.19 23.68
CA ALA A 172 17.43 15.59 23.27
C ALA A 172 16.61 15.91 21.99
N ARG A 173 16.18 14.91 21.22
CA ARG A 173 15.31 15.08 20.03
C ARG A 173 14.04 14.25 20.06
N GLN A 174 13.88 13.37 21.05
CA GLN A 174 12.68 12.58 21.22
C GLN A 174 11.51 13.50 21.60
N GLY A 175 10.53 13.61 20.69
CA GLY A 175 9.26 14.30 20.95
C GLY A 175 9.10 15.69 20.34
N ARG A 176 10.16 16.35 19.82
CA ARG A 176 9.95 17.62 19.12
C ARG A 176 9.48 17.37 17.69
N PRO A 177 8.32 17.93 17.31
CA PRO A 177 7.84 17.84 15.95
C PRO A 177 8.84 18.41 14.94
N VAL A 178 9.00 17.73 13.81
CA VAL A 178 9.85 18.14 12.68
C VAL A 178 8.94 18.78 11.62
N HIS A 179 9.31 19.96 11.14
CA HIS A 179 8.69 20.55 9.96
C HIS A 179 9.40 20.10 8.70
N LEU A 180 8.69 19.97 7.56
CA LEU A 180 9.33 19.61 6.29
C LEU A 180 10.42 20.59 5.88
N GLU A 181 10.32 21.86 6.27
CA GLU A 181 11.34 22.88 6.04
C GLU A 181 12.67 22.57 6.76
N ASP A 182 12.63 21.84 7.89
CA ASP A 182 13.84 21.42 8.63
C ASP A 182 14.67 20.40 7.84
N LEU A 183 14.07 19.73 6.86
CA LEU A 183 14.74 18.79 5.95
C LEU A 183 15.51 19.49 4.81
N ARG A 184 15.39 20.83 4.71
CA ARG A 184 16.19 21.60 3.74
C ARG A 184 17.66 21.60 4.13
N PRO A 185 18.57 21.42 3.17
CA PRO A 185 19.98 21.49 3.47
C PRO A 185 20.35 22.90 3.95
N ARG A 186 20.97 22.99 5.11
CA ARG A 186 21.53 24.22 5.64
C ARG A 186 22.86 24.52 4.95
N ARG A 187 23.20 25.80 4.76
CA ARG A 187 24.51 26.19 4.26
C ARG A 187 25.60 25.71 5.22
N VAL A 188 26.62 25.08 4.68
CA VAL A 188 27.79 24.70 5.46
C VAL A 188 28.59 25.96 5.75
N ALA A 189 28.78 26.30 7.03
CA ALA A 189 29.43 27.55 7.45
C ALA A 189 30.85 27.73 6.86
N ALA A 190 31.61 26.62 6.72
CA ALA A 190 32.95 26.65 6.20
C ALA A 190 33.08 26.92 4.69
N THR A 191 32.08 26.55 3.89
CA THR A 191 32.19 26.62 2.42
C THR A 191 31.12 27.47 1.76
N GLY A 192 30.12 27.91 2.52
CA GLY A 192 28.93 28.59 1.98
C GLY A 192 28.09 27.73 1.03
N ALA A 193 28.51 26.51 0.73
CA ALA A 193 27.80 25.59 -0.15
C ALA A 193 26.58 25.00 0.53
N ARG A 194 25.52 24.75 -0.24
CA ARG A 194 24.38 23.92 0.21
C ARG A 194 24.62 22.50 -0.30
N PRO A 195 24.75 21.50 0.60
CA PRO A 195 24.77 20.11 0.16
C PRO A 195 23.43 19.77 -0.53
N ALA A 196 23.44 18.73 -1.36
CA ALA A 196 22.20 18.22 -1.91
C ALA A 196 21.27 17.77 -0.78
N PRO A 197 19.94 18.02 -0.86
CA PRO A 197 18.99 17.52 0.12
C PRO A 197 19.00 16.00 0.11
N LEU A 198 18.91 15.39 1.30
CA LEU A 198 18.65 13.97 1.38
C LEU A 198 17.29 13.65 0.76
N PRO A 199 17.18 12.58 -0.02
CA PRO A 199 15.90 12.14 -0.53
C PRO A 199 14.96 11.76 0.63
N ILE A 200 13.70 12.13 0.49
CA ILE A 200 12.60 11.79 1.40
C ILE A 200 11.89 10.59 0.79
N LEU A 201 12.03 9.45 1.42
CA LEU A 201 11.43 8.20 0.97
C LEU A 201 10.05 8.02 1.61
N THR A 202 9.12 7.46 0.84
CA THR A 202 7.79 7.06 1.32
C THR A 202 7.57 5.57 1.12
N LEU A 203 6.75 4.96 1.97
CA LEU A 203 6.38 3.55 1.85
C LEU A 203 5.16 3.38 0.93
N ALA A 204 4.92 2.15 0.46
CA ALA A 204 3.73 1.78 -0.32
C ALA A 204 2.42 2.24 0.35
N GLU A 205 2.39 2.28 1.69
CA GLU A 205 1.23 2.74 2.46
C GLU A 205 0.88 4.22 2.21
N ASP A 206 1.84 5.02 1.77
CA ASP A 206 1.66 6.44 1.45
C ASP A 206 1.44 6.68 -0.05
N ASP A 207 1.46 5.62 -0.87
CA ASP A 207 1.24 5.67 -2.31
C ASP A 207 -0.27 5.68 -2.65
N VAL A 208 -0.99 6.63 -2.08
CA VAL A 208 -2.37 6.93 -2.42
C VAL A 208 -2.46 8.35 -2.99
N PRO A 209 -3.30 8.61 -4.03
CA PRO A 209 -3.28 9.86 -4.78
C PRO A 209 -3.33 11.10 -3.90
N TYR A 210 -4.29 11.18 -2.98
CA TYR A 210 -4.45 12.35 -2.10
C TYR A 210 -3.25 12.58 -1.16
N ALA A 211 -2.57 11.51 -0.70
CA ALA A 211 -1.41 11.64 0.18
C ALA A 211 -0.18 12.11 -0.59
N ARG A 212 0.04 11.57 -1.80
CA ARG A 212 1.10 12.04 -2.70
C ARG A 212 0.94 13.51 -3.04
N ASP A 213 -0.28 13.92 -3.43
CA ASP A 213 -0.57 15.32 -3.77
C ASP A 213 -0.37 16.28 -2.59
N ARG A 214 -0.75 15.86 -1.38
CA ARG A 214 -0.53 16.65 -0.17
C ARG A 214 0.94 16.80 0.16
N LEU A 215 1.66 15.70 0.13
CA LEU A 215 3.10 15.70 0.40
C LEU A 215 3.87 16.52 -0.64
N ALA A 216 3.52 16.38 -1.93
CA ALA A 216 4.11 17.18 -3.00
C ALA A 216 3.87 18.68 -2.80
N ARG A 217 2.63 19.09 -2.49
CA ARG A 217 2.30 20.49 -2.19
C ARG A 217 3.00 21.00 -0.94
N ALA A 218 3.10 20.19 0.13
CA ALA A 218 3.79 20.57 1.33
C ALA A 218 5.30 20.74 1.09
N ALA A 219 5.92 19.81 0.38
CA ALA A 219 7.32 19.90 -0.03
C ALA A 219 7.61 21.13 -0.90
N ALA A 220 6.76 21.43 -1.88
CA ALA A 220 6.89 22.60 -2.72
C ALA A 220 6.79 23.92 -1.92
N ARG A 221 5.83 24.03 -1.00
CA ARG A 221 5.70 25.18 -0.09
C ARG A 221 6.95 25.40 0.76
N CYS A 222 7.58 24.30 1.19
CA CYS A 222 8.84 24.36 1.93
C CYS A 222 10.07 24.60 1.04
N GLY A 223 9.91 24.75 -0.30
CA GLY A 223 11.00 24.93 -1.24
C GLY A 223 11.92 23.72 -1.36
N LEU A 224 11.40 22.52 -1.13
CA LEU A 224 12.08 21.27 -1.43
C LEU A 224 11.92 20.97 -2.94
N PRO A 225 12.99 20.52 -3.63
CA PRO A 225 12.88 20.11 -5.03
C PRO A 225 11.85 18.99 -5.20
N GLU A 226 11.12 19.00 -6.32
CA GLU A 226 10.09 18.00 -6.63
C GLU A 226 10.61 16.56 -6.53
N ARG A 227 11.86 16.34 -6.96
CA ARG A 227 12.52 15.02 -6.91
C ARG A 227 13.01 14.62 -5.53
N SER A 228 12.87 15.46 -4.52
CA SER A 228 13.29 15.14 -3.16
C SER A 228 12.40 14.09 -2.50
N VAL A 229 11.13 14.01 -2.89
CA VAL A 229 10.18 13.03 -2.39
C VAL A 229 10.01 11.93 -3.44
N ARG A 230 10.24 10.68 -3.03
CA ARG A 230 10.09 9.53 -3.93
C ARG A 230 9.59 8.30 -3.19
N PRO A 231 8.71 7.51 -3.81
CA PRO A 231 8.36 6.20 -3.27
C PRO A 231 9.59 5.28 -3.29
N ALA A 232 9.69 4.42 -2.29
CA ALA A 232 10.72 3.40 -2.23
C ALA A 232 10.11 2.04 -1.92
N GLU A 233 10.32 1.12 -2.85
CA GLU A 233 9.93 -0.27 -2.72
C GLU A 233 11.13 -1.17 -3.09
N PRO A 234 11.36 -2.21 -2.33
CA PRO A 234 10.65 -2.64 -1.11
C PRO A 234 11.01 -1.78 0.11
N ALA A 235 10.19 -1.83 1.17
CA ALA A 235 10.41 -1.10 2.41
C ALA A 235 11.79 -1.38 3.05
N ALA A 236 12.35 -2.58 2.85
CA ALA A 236 13.67 -2.95 3.32
C ALA A 236 14.77 -2.09 2.68
N THR A 237 14.67 -1.75 1.39
CA THR A 237 15.62 -0.87 0.71
C THR A 237 15.53 0.55 1.23
N ALA A 238 14.31 1.07 1.41
CA ALA A 238 14.09 2.39 2.00
C ALA A 238 14.73 2.50 3.39
N LEU A 239 14.53 1.48 4.21
CA LEU A 239 15.10 1.39 5.54
C LEU A 239 16.62 1.31 5.52
N ALA A 240 17.20 0.50 4.64
CA ALA A 240 18.66 0.38 4.50
C ALA A 240 19.31 1.72 4.09
N GLU A 241 18.73 2.45 3.14
CA GLU A 241 19.21 3.79 2.76
C GLU A 241 19.11 4.78 3.93
N THR A 242 18.03 4.71 4.71
CA THR A 242 17.81 5.56 5.88
C THR A 242 18.83 5.26 6.97
N LEU A 243 19.03 4.01 7.34
CA LEU A 243 20.00 3.60 8.35
C LEU A 243 21.45 3.88 7.92
N ALA A 244 21.73 3.87 6.62
CA ALA A 244 23.02 4.29 6.07
C ALA A 244 23.20 5.82 6.07
N GLY A 245 22.20 6.62 6.46
CA GLY A 245 22.24 8.08 6.47
C GLY A 245 22.19 8.72 5.08
N ARG A 246 21.73 7.97 4.06
CA ARG A 246 21.64 8.46 2.67
C ARG A 246 20.25 8.99 2.29
N ALA A 247 19.25 8.74 3.14
CA ALA A 247 17.89 9.19 2.96
C ALA A 247 17.24 9.46 4.32
N VAL A 248 16.09 10.10 4.30
CA VAL A 248 15.12 10.10 5.40
C VAL A 248 13.88 9.34 4.96
N LEU A 249 13.21 8.63 5.88
CA LEU A 249 12.02 7.85 5.58
C LEU A 249 10.82 8.41 6.33
N LEU A 250 9.73 8.68 5.62
CA LEU A 250 8.44 8.99 6.23
C LEU A 250 7.73 7.69 6.59
N CYS A 251 7.51 7.48 7.89
CA CYS A 251 6.85 6.27 8.39
C CYS A 251 6.22 6.49 9.76
N GLY A 252 5.44 5.51 10.23
CA GLY A 252 4.95 5.49 11.60
C GLY A 252 6.05 5.17 12.61
N GLU A 253 5.93 5.69 13.84
CA GLU A 253 6.90 5.50 14.92
C GLU A 253 7.23 4.03 15.19
N SER A 254 6.20 3.18 15.27
CA SER A 254 6.37 1.77 15.57
C SER A 254 7.18 1.00 14.50
N PHE A 255 7.10 1.45 13.23
CA PHE A 255 7.90 0.90 12.15
C PHE A 255 9.38 1.32 12.32
N ALA A 256 9.65 2.61 12.48
CA ALA A 256 11.00 3.13 12.64
C ALA A 256 11.73 2.48 13.83
N ARG A 257 11.11 2.49 15.01
CA ARG A 257 11.70 1.94 16.23
C ARG A 257 11.97 0.45 16.15
N ARG A 258 11.06 -0.32 15.53
CA ARG A 258 11.24 -1.77 15.33
C ARG A 258 12.49 -2.10 14.53
N HIS A 259 12.88 -1.20 13.63
CA HIS A 259 14.03 -1.39 12.75
C HIS A 259 15.29 -0.59 13.18
N GLY A 260 15.28 -0.02 14.38
CA GLY A 260 16.45 0.66 14.94
C GLY A 260 16.72 2.04 14.33
N ALA A 261 15.75 2.66 13.69
CA ALA A 261 15.85 4.04 13.21
C ALA A 261 15.38 5.03 14.29
N ASP A 262 16.03 6.19 14.38
CA ASP A 262 15.53 7.32 15.16
C ASP A 262 14.28 7.90 14.47
N TRP A 263 13.33 8.38 15.26
CA TRP A 263 12.08 8.89 14.72
C TRP A 263 11.63 10.17 15.45
N ALA A 264 11.13 11.12 14.68
CA ALA A 264 10.50 12.34 15.18
C ALA A 264 9.18 12.60 14.44
N PRO A 265 8.09 12.97 15.15
CA PRO A 265 6.79 13.20 14.52
C PRO A 265 6.84 14.41 13.57
N LEU A 266 6.08 14.35 12.46
CA LEU A 266 5.83 15.51 11.62
C LEU A 266 4.86 16.48 12.32
N ALA A 267 5.17 17.77 12.23
CA ALA A 267 4.33 18.82 12.78
C ALA A 267 3.02 19.02 11.98
N ASP A 268 3.04 18.74 10.68
CA ASP A 268 1.86 18.89 9.81
C ASP A 268 0.94 17.66 9.91
N ALA A 269 -0.12 17.81 10.69
CA ALA A 269 -1.13 16.76 10.91
C ALA A 269 -1.87 16.37 9.62
N SER A 270 -1.92 17.24 8.59
CA SER A 270 -2.55 16.91 7.31
C SER A 270 -1.82 15.84 6.51
N LEU A 271 -0.56 15.56 6.87
CA LEU A 271 0.27 14.51 6.27
C LEU A 271 0.14 13.16 7.00
N HIS A 272 -0.52 13.11 8.15
CA HIS A 272 -0.70 11.87 8.89
C HIS A 272 -1.59 10.89 8.12
N ARG A 273 -1.49 9.62 8.48
CA ARG A 273 -2.26 8.54 7.84
C ARG A 273 -3.62 8.41 8.52
N GLY A 274 -4.71 8.70 7.82
CA GLY A 274 -6.05 8.36 8.23
C GLY A 274 -6.40 6.92 7.88
N TYR A 275 -7.14 6.23 8.75
CA TYR A 275 -7.60 4.87 8.56
C TYR A 275 -9.05 4.69 8.91
N ASP A 276 -9.70 3.78 8.18
CA ASP A 276 -11.04 3.29 8.42
C ASP A 276 -11.05 1.76 8.24
N VAL A 277 -11.89 1.05 9.00
CA VAL A 277 -12.10 -0.39 8.81
C VAL A 277 -13.42 -0.58 8.10
N ARG A 278 -13.40 -1.31 6.99
CA ARG A 278 -14.61 -1.61 6.23
C ARG A 278 -14.78 -3.10 5.99
N ALA A 279 -16.06 -3.49 5.92
CA ALA A 279 -16.47 -4.81 5.49
C ALA A 279 -16.66 -4.82 3.97
N SER A 280 -16.46 -5.98 3.34
CA SER A 280 -16.80 -6.17 1.95
C SER A 280 -18.30 -5.98 1.72
N PRO A 281 -18.71 -5.31 0.63
CA PRO A 281 -20.13 -5.18 0.25
C PRO A 281 -20.83 -6.53 0.05
N ARG A 282 -20.05 -7.60 -0.14
CA ARG A 282 -20.57 -8.97 -0.32
C ARG A 282 -20.81 -9.72 0.99
N GLN A 283 -20.50 -9.12 2.13
CA GLN A 283 -20.81 -9.72 3.42
C GLN A 283 -22.28 -9.51 3.80
N ARG A 284 -22.93 -10.58 4.29
CA ARG A 284 -24.36 -10.55 4.67
C ARG A 284 -24.68 -9.55 5.79
N SER A 285 -23.76 -9.25 6.69
CA SER A 285 -24.00 -8.34 7.82
C SER A 285 -23.56 -6.91 7.59
N GLY A 286 -22.87 -6.60 6.47
CA GLY A 286 -22.46 -5.23 6.10
C GLY A 286 -21.57 -4.47 7.13
N ASP A 287 -21.62 -4.84 8.40
CA ASP A 287 -20.98 -4.14 9.51
C ASP A 287 -19.69 -4.81 9.96
N VAL A 288 -18.75 -3.97 10.39
CA VAL A 288 -17.51 -4.42 11.03
C VAL A 288 -17.78 -4.61 12.52
N PRO A 289 -17.55 -5.82 13.09
CA PRO A 289 -17.65 -6.00 14.52
C PRO A 289 -16.72 -5.05 15.28
N GLN A 290 -17.21 -4.39 16.33
CA GLN A 290 -16.44 -3.38 17.06
C GLN A 290 -15.11 -3.93 17.61
N TRP A 291 -15.11 -5.18 18.14
CA TRP A 291 -13.89 -5.82 18.61
C TRP A 291 -12.85 -5.95 17.49
N LEU A 292 -13.29 -6.27 16.27
CA LEU A 292 -12.40 -6.44 15.11
C LEU A 292 -11.83 -5.09 14.68
N ALA A 293 -12.65 -4.04 14.62
CA ALA A 293 -12.20 -2.70 14.32
C ALA A 293 -11.13 -2.24 15.33
N THR A 294 -11.36 -2.46 16.61
CA THR A 294 -10.42 -2.10 17.69
C THR A 294 -9.06 -2.79 17.52
N VAL A 295 -9.04 -4.12 17.32
CA VAL A 295 -7.77 -4.85 17.20
C VAL A 295 -7.04 -4.54 15.89
N LEU A 296 -7.77 -4.27 14.79
CA LEU A 296 -7.18 -3.88 13.51
C LEU A 296 -6.57 -2.47 13.57
N MET A 297 -7.25 -1.52 14.20
CA MET A 297 -6.69 -0.18 14.41
C MET A 297 -5.45 -0.22 15.29
N ALA A 298 -5.47 -0.99 16.39
CA ALA A 298 -4.30 -1.22 17.21
C ALA A 298 -3.14 -1.88 16.41
N ALA A 299 -3.46 -2.81 15.50
CA ALA A 299 -2.46 -3.45 14.65
C ALA A 299 -1.80 -2.46 13.67
N ALA A 300 -2.57 -1.57 13.08
CA ALA A 300 -2.08 -0.47 12.25
C ALA A 300 -1.29 0.58 13.04
N GLY A 301 -1.35 0.55 14.37
CA GLY A 301 -0.72 1.57 15.23
C GLY A 301 -1.51 2.87 15.27
N ALA A 302 -2.79 2.82 14.92
CA ALA A 302 -3.65 3.96 14.89
C ALA A 302 -4.12 4.34 16.30
N VAL A 303 -4.28 5.64 16.52
CA VAL A 303 -4.86 6.23 17.73
C VAL A 303 -6.20 6.89 17.39
N ALA A 304 -7.14 6.87 18.33
CA ALA A 304 -8.41 7.56 18.16
C ALA A 304 -8.21 9.07 18.12
N ARG A 305 -9.02 9.75 17.30
CA ARG A 305 -8.91 11.22 17.13
C ARG A 305 -9.15 11.99 18.41
N ALA A 306 -9.92 11.44 19.33
CA ALA A 306 -10.21 12.07 20.62
C ALA A 306 -8.98 12.16 21.56
N ASP A 307 -7.94 11.33 21.33
CA ASP A 307 -6.87 11.21 22.32
C ASP A 307 -5.69 12.18 22.16
N ARG A 308 -5.49 12.84 20.99
CA ARG A 308 -4.40 13.81 20.80
C ARG A 308 -4.58 14.71 19.58
N LEU A 309 -5.41 15.71 19.65
CA LEU A 309 -5.14 16.94 18.91
C LEU A 309 -4.40 17.87 19.88
N PRO A 310 -3.17 18.33 19.60
CA PRO A 310 -2.71 19.58 20.20
C PRO A 310 -3.69 20.64 19.69
N GLU A 311 -4.36 21.33 20.59
CA GLU A 311 -5.16 22.50 20.25
C GLU A 311 -4.31 23.43 19.39
N PRO A 312 -4.86 24.00 18.29
CA PRO A 312 -4.18 25.06 17.58
C PRO A 312 -3.93 26.15 18.64
N VAL A 313 -2.66 26.47 18.85
CA VAL A 313 -2.27 27.63 19.66
C VAL A 313 -2.88 28.84 18.98
N ASN A 314 -4.02 29.23 19.47
CA ASN A 314 -4.76 30.42 19.06
C ASN A 314 -3.97 31.61 19.62
N THR A 315 -2.97 32.06 18.86
CA THR A 315 -2.26 33.31 19.14
C THR A 315 -3.20 34.44 18.76
N SER A 316 -4.25 34.60 19.55
CA SER A 316 -5.00 35.85 19.58
C SER A 316 -4.09 36.93 20.17
N ILE A 317 -3.43 37.64 19.27
CA ILE A 317 -2.78 38.90 19.62
C ILE A 317 -3.90 39.82 20.15
N ARG A 318 -3.98 39.92 21.46
CA ARG A 318 -4.71 41.06 22.11
C ARG A 318 -3.90 42.30 21.76
N LEU A 319 -4.34 43.03 20.75
CA LEU A 319 -4.03 44.46 20.66
C LEU A 319 -4.69 45.11 21.86
N ALA A 320 -3.88 45.40 22.89
CA ALA A 320 -4.28 46.28 23.94
C ALA A 320 -4.44 47.68 23.35
N ALA A 321 -5.67 48.13 23.24
CA ALA A 321 -5.98 49.52 23.18
C ALA A 321 -5.58 50.17 24.51
N GLN A 322 -4.57 50.99 24.47
CA GLN A 322 -4.40 52.02 25.48
C GLN A 322 -4.58 53.36 24.75
N GLY A 323 -5.57 54.05 25.27
CA GLY A 323 -6.15 55.32 24.94
C GLY A 323 -5.29 56.54 25.01
#